data_45c9bfc40ead9a135db5ac3e34cbea60
#
_entry.id   45c9bfc40ead9a135db5ac3e34cbea60
#
_cell.length_a   1.000
_cell.length_b   1.000
_cell.length_c   1.000
_cell.angle_alpha   90.00
_cell.angle_beta   90.00
_cell.angle_gamma   90.00
#
_symmetry.space_group_name_H-M   'P 1'
#
loop_
_entity.id
_entity.type
_entity.pdbx_description
1 polymer ?
#
loop_
_entity_poly.entity_id
_entity_poly.type
_entity_poly.pdbx_seq_one_letter_code
_entity_poly.pdbx_strand_id
1 'polypeptide(L)'
;MSAVLVVLIAGSCQKMDRPALGDFPEDTNPPGGPLKFYAAFDGTSSDPQMNGVDSIRANFPGSNPLASTDGVSGKAIQGATDQAVAYPGANDFKNATSATIAFWVNNTVNPRTEFYFSLFDNQDGFWHNSSAFLLVEHAKVDAATFKFALMDHWVEYNNQSFTKPLFDGQWHHLAFTYDETTSKLLVYFDGQSVPTPLNGSGADMGDFKNSAGDPLGPLNLTKATNLVVSGWNKHAGLAGTTDSWVSSFSGKMDQFRLYNKALSADEIQALYNSKL
;
A
#
# COMPACT_ATOMS: atom_id res chain seq x y z
N MET A 1 -34.48 -57.70 43.40
CA MET A 1 -33.93 -56.42 43.91
C MET A 1 -32.93 -55.92 42.90
N SER A 2 -33.37 -55.00 42.02
CA SER A 2 -32.47 -54.40 41.01
C SER A 2 -32.03 -53.06 41.52
N ALA A 3 -30.72 -52.88 41.66
CA ALA A 3 -30.10 -51.61 42.04
C ALA A 3 -29.91 -50.74 40.77
N VAL A 4 -30.52 -49.56 40.72
CA VAL A 4 -30.36 -48.57 39.67
C VAL A 4 -29.15 -47.68 40.07
N LEU A 5 -28.11 -47.74 39.26
CA LEU A 5 -26.92 -46.87 39.39
C LEU A 5 -27.17 -45.53 38.70
N VAL A 6 -27.39 -44.45 39.44
CA VAL A 6 -27.50 -43.10 38.94
C VAL A 6 -26.09 -42.51 38.77
N VAL A 7 -25.64 -42.31 37.53
CA VAL A 7 -24.39 -41.62 37.20
C VAL A 7 -24.70 -40.13 37.12
N LEU A 8 -24.23 -39.36 38.11
CA LEU A 8 -24.21 -37.89 38.08
C LEU A 8 -23.06 -37.39 37.20
N ILE A 9 -23.42 -36.88 36.00
CA ILE A 9 -22.47 -36.16 35.15
C ILE A 9 -22.34 -34.75 35.72
N ALA A 10 -21.29 -34.50 36.50
CA ALA A 10 -20.91 -33.16 36.91
C ALA A 10 -20.28 -32.46 35.70
N GLY A 11 -21.05 -31.63 35.03
CA GLY A 11 -20.53 -30.70 34.02
C GLY A 11 -19.63 -29.67 34.69
N SER A 12 -18.32 -29.92 34.68
CA SER A 12 -17.32 -28.96 35.10
C SER A 12 -17.24 -27.84 34.03
N CYS A 13 -17.99 -26.77 34.23
CA CYS A 13 -17.64 -25.49 33.62
C CYS A 13 -16.40 -24.95 34.32
N GLN A 14 -15.22 -25.40 33.93
CA GLN A 14 -13.99 -24.71 34.32
C GLN A 14 -14.00 -23.34 33.69
N LYS A 15 -14.33 -22.28 34.45
CA LYS A 15 -13.84 -20.95 34.16
C LYS A 15 -12.31 -21.06 34.19
N MET A 16 -11.69 -21.13 33.04
CA MET A 16 -10.26 -20.85 32.94
C MET A 16 -10.08 -19.39 33.30
N ASP A 17 -9.63 -19.09 34.51
CA ASP A 17 -9.02 -17.79 34.80
C ASP A 17 -7.79 -17.68 33.90
N ARG A 18 -7.99 -17.14 32.71
CA ARG A 18 -6.87 -16.68 31.91
C ARG A 18 -6.23 -15.56 32.72
N PRO A 19 -4.90 -15.60 32.99
CA PRO A 19 -4.22 -14.45 33.54
C PRO A 19 -4.61 -13.27 32.66
N ALA A 20 -4.89 -12.11 33.27
CA ALA A 20 -5.09 -10.89 32.54
C ALA A 20 -3.92 -10.78 31.54
N LEU A 21 -4.20 -10.86 30.27
CA LEU A 21 -3.26 -10.49 29.23
C LEU A 21 -2.81 -9.09 29.62
N GLY A 22 -1.52 -8.90 29.96
CA GLY A 22 -0.98 -7.60 30.36
C GLY A 22 -1.41 -6.53 29.37
N ASP A 23 -1.07 -5.30 29.62
CA ASP A 23 -1.37 -4.15 28.76
C ASP A 23 -0.76 -4.36 27.35
N PHE A 24 -1.42 -5.23 26.56
CA PHE A 24 -1.16 -5.28 25.13
C PHE A 24 -1.75 -4.01 24.53
N PRO A 25 -1.02 -3.33 23.65
CA PRO A 25 -1.58 -2.21 22.89
C PRO A 25 -2.91 -2.65 22.29
N GLU A 26 -3.95 -1.83 22.43
CA GLU A 26 -5.21 -2.08 21.76
C GLU A 26 -4.93 -2.26 20.26
N ASP A 27 -5.54 -3.28 19.66
CA ASP A 27 -5.44 -3.48 18.21
C ASP A 27 -6.00 -2.23 17.52
N THR A 28 -5.12 -1.41 17.01
CA THR A 28 -5.47 -0.17 16.30
C THR A 28 -6.13 -0.46 14.95
N ASN A 29 -6.13 -1.73 14.51
CA ASN A 29 -6.70 -2.18 13.25
C ASN A 29 -7.71 -3.32 13.45
N PRO A 30 -8.86 -3.07 14.11
CA PRO A 30 -9.84 -4.09 14.37
C PRO A 30 -10.42 -4.67 13.06
N PRO A 31 -10.84 -5.94 13.05
CA PRO A 31 -11.55 -6.52 11.92
C PRO A 31 -12.74 -5.65 11.50
N GLY A 32 -12.86 -5.33 10.20
CA GLY A 32 -13.87 -4.41 9.69
C GLY A 32 -13.49 -2.92 9.78
N GLY A 33 -12.34 -2.58 10.34
CA GLY A 33 -11.79 -1.23 10.39
C GLY A 33 -11.35 -0.68 9.02
N PRO A 34 -10.76 0.52 9.00
CA PRO A 34 -10.38 1.19 7.76
C PRO A 34 -9.21 0.55 7.02
N LEU A 35 -8.32 -0.19 7.71
CA LEU A 35 -7.22 -0.91 7.07
C LEU A 35 -7.78 -2.11 6.29
N LYS A 36 -7.54 -2.15 4.98
CA LYS A 36 -8.08 -3.17 4.06
C LYS A 36 -7.04 -4.12 3.50
N PHE A 37 -5.79 -3.72 3.54
CA PHE A 37 -4.66 -4.54 3.13
C PHE A 37 -3.42 -4.13 3.92
N TYR A 38 -2.68 -5.12 4.38
CA TYR A 38 -1.38 -4.89 5.01
C TYR A 38 -0.43 -6.04 4.66
N ALA A 39 0.75 -5.70 4.14
CA ALA A 39 1.87 -6.60 3.96
C ALA A 39 3.07 -6.08 4.75
N ALA A 40 3.40 -6.76 5.83
CA ALA A 40 4.54 -6.42 6.69
C ALA A 40 5.87 -6.89 6.11
N PHE A 41 5.84 -7.86 5.19
CA PHE A 41 7.02 -8.51 4.61
C PHE A 41 7.99 -9.15 5.61
N ASP A 42 7.54 -9.41 6.84
CA ASP A 42 8.32 -10.00 7.92
C ASP A 42 8.52 -11.51 7.81
N GLY A 43 8.14 -12.11 6.70
CA GLY A 43 8.29 -13.53 6.43
C GLY A 43 9.73 -14.03 6.45
N THR A 44 9.86 -15.31 6.22
CA THR A 44 11.17 -15.95 6.10
C THR A 44 11.81 -15.62 4.75
N SER A 45 13.11 -15.91 4.60
CA SER A 45 13.81 -15.78 3.31
C SER A 45 13.20 -16.66 2.20
N SER A 46 12.41 -17.69 2.56
CA SER A 46 11.69 -18.54 1.61
C SER A 46 10.30 -18.06 1.29
N ASP A 47 9.70 -17.20 2.14
CA ASP A 47 8.37 -16.64 1.94
C ASP A 47 8.16 -15.31 2.67
N PRO A 48 8.79 -14.23 2.22
CA PRO A 48 8.71 -12.92 2.86
C PRO A 48 7.34 -12.25 2.73
N GLN A 49 6.46 -12.72 1.82
CA GLN A 49 5.13 -12.13 1.67
C GLN A 49 4.06 -12.73 2.56
N MET A 50 4.31 -13.90 3.14
CA MET A 50 3.32 -14.63 3.94
C MET A 50 2.98 -13.94 5.27
N ASN A 51 3.44 -12.73 5.50
CA ASN A 51 3.10 -11.93 6.65
C ASN A 51 2.11 -10.82 6.33
N GLY A 52 1.02 -11.19 5.71
CA GLY A 52 -0.16 -10.36 5.84
C GLY A 52 -0.63 -10.39 7.29
N VAL A 53 -0.73 -9.25 7.94
CA VAL A 53 -1.37 -9.16 9.24
C VAL A 53 -2.82 -9.52 9.10
N ASP A 54 -3.16 -10.41 9.81
CA ASP A 54 -4.22 -11.26 9.93
C ASP A 54 -5.63 -10.78 10.18
N SER A 55 -5.85 -9.54 10.63
CA SER A 55 -7.18 -8.95 10.71
C SER A 55 -7.78 -8.68 9.33
N ILE A 56 -6.99 -8.75 8.25
CA ILE A 56 -7.40 -8.36 6.90
C ILE A 56 -7.28 -9.49 5.89
N ARG A 57 -6.84 -10.67 6.27
CA ARG A 57 -6.73 -11.87 5.44
C ARG A 57 -6.37 -11.57 3.99
N ALA A 58 -5.16 -11.05 3.79
CA ALA A 58 -4.64 -10.89 2.44
C ALA A 58 -4.65 -12.25 1.73
N ASN A 59 -5.19 -12.30 0.53
CA ASN A 59 -4.98 -13.44 -0.33
C ASN A 59 -3.49 -13.44 -0.71
N PHE A 60 -2.77 -14.46 -0.30
CA PHE A 60 -1.35 -14.57 -0.58
C PHE A 60 -1.08 -14.80 -2.07
N PRO A 61 0.03 -14.28 -2.59
CA PRO A 61 0.43 -14.54 -3.97
C PRO A 61 0.82 -16.00 -4.15
N GLY A 62 0.62 -16.52 -5.36
CA GLY A 62 1.00 -17.90 -5.71
C GLY A 62 2.52 -18.12 -5.80
N SER A 63 3.30 -17.05 -5.93
CA SER A 63 4.77 -17.09 -5.96
C SER A 63 5.36 -15.75 -5.50
N ASN A 64 6.56 -15.83 -4.94
CA ASN A 64 7.36 -14.67 -4.58
C ASN A 64 8.76 -14.73 -5.22
N PRO A 65 9.01 -13.92 -6.26
CA PRO A 65 10.33 -13.83 -6.86
C PRO A 65 11.30 -12.92 -6.09
N LEU A 66 10.83 -12.17 -5.10
CA LEU A 66 11.63 -11.16 -4.42
C LEU A 66 12.30 -11.71 -3.16
N ALA A 67 13.53 -11.30 -2.93
CA ALA A 67 14.29 -11.72 -1.75
C ALA A 67 13.86 -10.97 -0.50
N SER A 68 14.02 -11.62 0.66
CA SER A 68 13.89 -10.96 1.96
C SER A 68 15.17 -10.20 2.30
N THR A 69 15.02 -9.04 2.92
CA THR A 69 16.11 -8.18 3.41
C THR A 69 15.73 -7.58 4.77
N ASP A 70 16.63 -6.82 5.40
CA ASP A 70 16.29 -6.10 6.63
C ASP A 70 15.37 -4.91 6.31
N GLY A 71 14.30 -4.78 7.09
CA GLY A 71 13.26 -3.78 6.97
C GLY A 71 13.51 -2.52 7.82
N VAL A 72 12.55 -1.59 7.77
CA VAL A 72 12.47 -0.49 8.74
C VAL A 72 12.15 -1.04 10.12
N SER A 73 11.38 -2.13 10.16
CA SER A 73 11.12 -2.98 11.33
C SER A 73 11.07 -4.42 10.82
N GLY A 74 11.75 -5.35 11.48
CA GLY A 74 11.75 -6.76 11.05
C GLY A 74 12.38 -6.96 9.67
N LYS A 75 11.61 -7.51 8.72
CA LYS A 75 12.04 -7.80 7.36
C LYS A 75 11.29 -6.96 6.33
N ALA A 76 11.87 -6.88 5.14
CA ALA A 76 11.35 -6.19 3.96
C ALA A 76 11.55 -7.04 2.72
N ILE A 77 10.95 -6.66 1.61
CA ILE A 77 11.29 -7.20 0.29
C ILE A 77 12.36 -6.35 -0.39
N GLN A 78 13.29 -7.03 -1.09
CA GLN A 78 14.24 -6.42 -2.00
C GLN A 78 13.70 -6.52 -3.42
N GLY A 79 13.47 -5.37 -4.06
CA GLY A 79 13.08 -5.33 -5.46
C GLY A 79 14.15 -5.93 -6.38
N ALA A 80 13.72 -6.48 -7.51
CA ALA A 80 14.59 -7.14 -8.47
C ALA A 80 14.18 -6.80 -9.91
N THR A 81 15.16 -6.82 -10.82
CA THR A 81 14.94 -6.46 -12.22
C THR A 81 13.88 -7.37 -12.85
N ASP A 82 12.89 -6.76 -13.50
CA ASP A 82 11.77 -7.40 -14.20
C ASP A 82 10.96 -8.39 -13.33
N GLN A 83 10.94 -8.15 -12.02
CA GLN A 83 10.19 -8.97 -11.06
C GLN A 83 9.31 -8.12 -10.16
N ALA A 84 8.13 -8.62 -9.86
CA ALA A 84 7.18 -8.03 -8.92
C ALA A 84 6.32 -9.12 -8.30
N VAL A 85 5.67 -8.80 -7.19
CA VAL A 85 4.70 -9.68 -6.52
C VAL A 85 3.30 -9.27 -6.89
N ALA A 86 2.47 -10.20 -7.38
CA ALA A 86 1.04 -9.97 -7.58
C ALA A 86 0.23 -10.64 -6.48
N TYR A 87 -0.41 -9.85 -5.64
CA TYR A 87 -1.47 -10.33 -4.76
C TYR A 87 -2.75 -10.52 -5.57
N PRO A 88 -3.48 -11.63 -5.37
CA PRO A 88 -4.69 -11.94 -6.16
C PRO A 88 -5.88 -11.02 -5.87
N GLY A 89 -5.68 -9.99 -5.06
CA GLY A 89 -6.65 -8.94 -4.76
C GLY A 89 -6.09 -7.96 -3.74
N ALA A 90 -6.73 -6.80 -3.65
CA ALA A 90 -6.47 -5.81 -2.61
C ALA A 90 -7.59 -5.85 -1.53
N ASN A 91 -8.20 -7.01 -1.31
CA ASN A 91 -9.33 -7.23 -0.42
C ASN A 91 -10.49 -6.24 -0.71
N ASP A 92 -11.12 -5.73 0.34
CA ASP A 92 -12.22 -4.77 0.21
C ASP A 92 -11.78 -3.36 -0.22
N PHE A 93 -10.49 -3.11 -0.40
CA PHE A 93 -9.99 -1.81 -0.84
C PHE A 93 -10.58 -1.37 -2.19
N LYS A 94 -10.90 -2.32 -3.07
CA LYS A 94 -11.59 -2.01 -4.34
C LYS A 94 -12.96 -1.31 -4.17
N ASN A 95 -13.55 -1.37 -2.99
CA ASN A 95 -14.82 -0.71 -2.65
C ASN A 95 -14.59 0.65 -1.96
N ALA A 96 -13.34 1.10 -1.83
CA ALA A 96 -13.01 2.37 -1.19
C ALA A 96 -13.53 3.55 -2.00
N THR A 97 -14.16 4.49 -1.33
CA THR A 97 -14.60 5.78 -1.86
C THR A 97 -13.66 6.92 -1.48
N SER A 98 -13.02 6.80 -0.32
CA SER A 98 -11.82 7.52 0.11
C SER A 98 -10.69 6.51 0.31
N ALA A 99 -9.44 6.94 0.24
CA ALA A 99 -8.32 6.01 0.31
C ALA A 99 -7.09 6.59 1.02
N THR A 100 -6.30 5.70 1.60
CA THR A 100 -4.89 5.95 1.92
C THR A 100 -4.05 4.78 1.43
N ILE A 101 -2.95 5.09 0.75
CA ILE A 101 -1.91 4.15 0.35
C ILE A 101 -0.64 4.59 1.05
N ALA A 102 -0.03 3.71 1.86
CA ALA A 102 1.16 4.06 2.64
C ALA A 102 2.15 2.89 2.69
N PHE A 103 3.44 3.19 2.60
CA PHE A 103 4.51 2.20 2.66
C PHE A 103 5.86 2.84 2.94
N TRP A 104 6.82 2.01 3.36
CA TRP A 104 8.21 2.42 3.53
C TRP A 104 9.05 1.97 2.33
N VAL A 105 10.02 2.80 1.97
CA VAL A 105 11.00 2.49 0.92
C VAL A 105 12.40 2.89 1.35
N ASN A 106 13.39 2.14 0.85
CA ASN A 106 14.80 2.49 0.95
C ASN A 106 15.41 2.37 -0.45
N ASN A 107 15.86 3.50 -0.99
CA ASN A 107 16.33 3.60 -2.35
C ASN A 107 17.72 4.22 -2.43
N THR A 108 18.43 3.86 -3.49
CA THR A 108 19.61 4.59 -3.97
C THR A 108 19.36 5.08 -5.38
N VAL A 109 20.08 6.12 -5.78
CA VAL A 109 19.96 6.71 -7.13
C VAL A 109 20.19 5.65 -8.20
N ASN A 110 19.25 5.55 -9.15
CA ASN A 110 19.42 4.79 -10.37
C ASN A 110 18.81 5.56 -11.56
N PRO A 111 19.26 5.31 -12.79
CA PRO A 111 18.78 6.04 -13.97
C PRO A 111 17.46 5.54 -14.55
N ARG A 112 16.87 4.49 -13.96
CA ARG A 112 15.71 3.83 -14.52
C ARG A 112 14.41 4.56 -14.14
N THR A 113 13.39 4.39 -14.96
CA THR A 113 12.02 4.71 -14.60
C THR A 113 11.41 3.49 -13.93
N GLU A 114 10.99 3.61 -12.69
CA GLU A 114 10.55 2.49 -11.87
C GLU A 114 9.11 2.63 -11.39
N PHE A 115 8.35 1.53 -11.53
CA PHE A 115 7.08 1.36 -10.85
C PHE A 115 7.30 0.79 -9.45
N TYR A 116 6.77 1.47 -8.45
CA TYR A 116 6.84 1.06 -7.04
C TYR A 116 5.72 0.09 -6.70
N PHE A 117 4.53 0.37 -7.18
CA PHE A 117 3.37 -0.51 -7.10
C PHE A 117 2.36 -0.17 -8.19
N SER A 118 1.42 -1.08 -8.41
CA SER A 118 0.28 -0.88 -9.31
C SER A 118 -0.95 -1.61 -8.75
N LEU A 119 -2.07 -0.91 -8.64
CA LEU A 119 -3.38 -1.53 -8.45
C LEU A 119 -3.92 -1.90 -9.81
N PHE A 120 -3.64 -3.12 -10.25
CA PHE A 120 -3.95 -3.61 -11.58
C PHE A 120 -5.46 -3.79 -11.78
N ASP A 121 -5.95 -3.40 -12.94
CA ASP A 121 -7.30 -3.69 -13.41
C ASP A 121 -7.28 -4.36 -14.78
N ASN A 122 -8.40 -5.02 -15.17
CA ASN A 122 -8.52 -5.71 -16.45
C ASN A 122 -8.95 -4.79 -17.59
N GLN A 123 -8.99 -3.48 -17.35
CA GLN A 123 -9.41 -2.52 -18.35
C GLN A 123 -8.18 -1.83 -18.91
N ASP A 124 -8.01 -1.84 -20.22
CA ASP A 124 -7.06 -0.97 -20.90
C ASP A 124 -7.63 0.46 -20.90
N GLY A 125 -7.68 1.05 -19.72
CA GLY A 125 -8.23 2.37 -19.51
C GLY A 125 -7.15 3.34 -19.12
N PHE A 126 -7.20 3.78 -17.85
CA PHE A 126 -6.21 4.68 -17.32
C PHE A 126 -4.87 3.96 -17.23
N TRP A 127 -3.88 4.63 -17.61
CA TRP A 127 -2.54 4.24 -18.04
C TRP A 127 -2.19 2.76 -17.79
N HIS A 128 -2.46 1.99 -18.87
CA HIS A 128 -2.05 0.60 -19.00
C HIS A 128 -2.46 -0.29 -17.82
N ASN A 129 -3.78 -0.42 -17.65
CA ASN A 129 -4.35 -1.38 -16.70
C ASN A 129 -4.02 -1.11 -15.22
N SER A 130 -3.95 0.16 -14.82
CA SER A 130 -3.65 0.49 -13.42
C SER A 130 -4.61 1.55 -12.87
N SER A 131 -5.45 1.16 -11.90
CA SER A 131 -6.35 2.08 -11.19
C SER A 131 -5.61 3.00 -10.19
N ALA A 132 -4.43 2.60 -9.75
CA ALA A 132 -3.52 3.43 -8.96
C ALA A 132 -2.08 2.94 -9.13
N PHE A 133 -1.11 3.85 -9.12
CA PHE A 133 0.30 3.49 -9.17
C PHE A 133 1.20 4.63 -8.70
N LEU A 134 2.45 4.29 -8.41
CA LEU A 134 3.54 5.23 -8.25
C LEU A 134 4.65 4.91 -9.26
N LEU A 135 5.01 5.90 -10.07
CA LEU A 135 6.11 5.88 -11.02
C LEU A 135 7.13 6.95 -10.65
N VAL A 136 8.40 6.60 -10.64
CA VAL A 136 9.49 7.55 -10.34
C VAL A 136 10.54 7.50 -11.44
N GLU A 137 10.96 8.69 -11.89
CA GLU A 137 11.91 8.90 -12.99
C GLU A 137 13.00 9.91 -12.58
N HIS A 138 14.10 9.89 -13.31
CA HIS A 138 15.15 10.91 -13.22
C HIS A 138 15.61 11.16 -11.78
N ALA A 139 15.81 10.08 -11.02
CA ALA A 139 16.17 10.14 -9.61
C ALA A 139 17.52 10.81 -9.37
N LYS A 140 17.57 11.67 -8.35
CA LYS A 140 18.77 12.19 -7.68
C LYS A 140 18.64 11.89 -6.19
N VAL A 141 19.69 12.08 -5.43
CA VAL A 141 19.65 11.84 -3.98
C VAL A 141 18.48 12.57 -3.30
N ASP A 142 18.26 13.81 -3.65
CA ASP A 142 17.31 14.75 -3.02
C ASP A 142 16.21 15.27 -3.96
N ALA A 143 16.07 14.69 -5.15
CA ALA A 143 15.06 15.11 -6.11
C ALA A 143 14.70 13.99 -7.09
N ALA A 144 13.45 13.98 -7.57
CA ALA A 144 12.99 13.08 -8.62
C ALA A 144 11.81 13.69 -9.40
N THR A 145 11.59 13.18 -10.60
CA THR A 145 10.28 13.24 -11.26
C THR A 145 9.44 12.13 -10.66
N PHE A 146 8.37 12.52 -9.96
CA PHE A 146 7.56 11.63 -9.14
C PHE A 146 6.11 11.73 -9.60
N LYS A 147 5.50 10.62 -9.94
CA LYS A 147 4.17 10.57 -10.53
C LYS A 147 3.30 9.57 -9.79
N PHE A 148 2.38 10.08 -8.98
CA PHE A 148 1.34 9.28 -8.37
C PHE A 148 0.05 9.42 -9.16
N ALA A 149 -0.59 8.30 -9.43
CA ALA A 149 -1.86 8.27 -10.14
C ALA A 149 -2.91 7.51 -9.34
N LEU A 150 -4.14 8.01 -9.37
CA LEU A 150 -5.31 7.37 -8.77
C LEU A 150 -6.50 7.59 -9.70
N MET A 151 -7.11 6.49 -10.16
CA MET A 151 -8.05 6.49 -11.26
C MET A 151 -7.42 7.13 -12.51
N ASP A 152 -8.05 8.12 -13.11
CA ASP A 152 -7.55 8.87 -14.28
C ASP A 152 -6.92 10.24 -13.91
N HIS A 153 -6.53 10.40 -12.64
CA HIS A 153 -5.94 11.62 -12.12
C HIS A 153 -4.45 11.43 -11.78
N TRP A 154 -3.64 12.42 -12.15
CA TRP A 154 -2.20 12.43 -11.95
C TRP A 154 -1.78 13.56 -11.03
N VAL A 155 -0.91 13.26 -10.08
CA VAL A 155 -0.11 14.25 -9.35
C VAL A 155 1.33 14.06 -9.77
N GLU A 156 1.84 14.98 -10.59
CA GLU A 156 3.14 14.87 -11.22
C GLU A 156 4.09 15.98 -10.77
N TYR A 157 5.13 15.60 -10.07
CA TYR A 157 6.28 16.46 -9.76
C TYR A 157 7.27 16.40 -10.91
N ASN A 158 6.95 17.05 -12.01
CA ASN A 158 7.77 17.05 -13.23
C ASN A 158 9.10 17.77 -13.04
N ASN A 159 10.08 17.48 -13.91
CA ASN A 159 11.41 18.11 -13.92
C ASN A 159 12.12 18.02 -12.57
N GLN A 160 12.01 16.89 -11.88
CA GLN A 160 12.66 16.64 -10.58
C GLN A 160 12.18 17.61 -9.48
N SER A 161 10.91 18.05 -9.54
CA SER A 161 10.35 18.96 -8.55
C SER A 161 9.89 18.28 -7.24
N PHE A 162 9.95 16.96 -7.14
CA PHE A 162 9.84 16.27 -5.86
C PHE A 162 11.17 16.36 -5.12
N THR A 163 11.35 17.43 -4.38
CA THR A 163 12.61 17.79 -3.72
C THR A 163 12.70 17.19 -2.31
N LYS A 164 12.74 15.86 -2.24
CA LYS A 164 12.88 15.08 -1.00
C LYS A 164 14.01 14.05 -1.14
N PRO A 165 14.71 13.70 -0.06
CA PRO A 165 15.88 12.81 -0.09
C PRO A 165 15.45 11.32 -0.24
N LEU A 166 14.60 11.02 -1.23
CA LEU A 166 14.04 9.67 -1.43
C LEU A 166 15.11 8.63 -1.83
N PHE A 167 16.29 9.05 -2.29
CA PHE A 167 17.34 8.19 -2.87
C PHE A 167 18.69 8.28 -2.13
N ASP A 168 18.65 8.60 -0.84
CA ASP A 168 19.84 8.74 0.01
C ASP A 168 20.28 7.43 0.69
N GLY A 169 19.58 6.32 0.42
CA GLY A 169 19.84 5.02 1.03
C GLY A 169 19.27 4.84 2.42
N GLN A 170 18.44 5.75 2.90
CA GLN A 170 17.73 5.62 4.17
C GLN A 170 16.29 5.14 3.95
N TRP A 171 15.62 4.74 5.04
CA TRP A 171 14.20 4.39 5.01
C TRP A 171 13.34 5.64 5.09
N HIS A 172 12.45 5.78 4.10
CA HIS A 172 11.48 6.87 4.01
C HIS A 172 10.06 6.35 3.92
N HIS A 173 9.15 7.06 4.57
CA HIS A 173 7.72 6.76 4.54
C HIS A 173 7.01 7.62 3.49
N LEU A 174 6.32 6.98 2.58
CA LEU A 174 5.45 7.61 1.61
C LEU A 174 3.99 7.33 1.96
N ALA A 175 3.14 8.35 1.89
CA ALA A 175 1.71 8.15 1.99
C ALA A 175 0.94 9.10 1.06
N PHE A 176 -0.20 8.60 0.56
CA PHE A 176 -1.11 9.28 -0.34
C PHE A 176 -2.51 9.13 0.21
N THR A 177 -3.19 10.24 0.49
CA THR A 177 -4.56 10.21 1.00
C THR A 177 -5.50 10.91 0.03
N TYR A 178 -6.64 10.28 -0.24
CA TYR A 178 -7.72 10.89 -1.01
C TYR A 178 -9.00 10.92 -0.18
N ASP A 179 -9.62 12.10 -0.08
CA ASP A 179 -10.88 12.31 0.64
C ASP A 179 -12.00 12.66 -0.35
N GLU A 180 -13.02 11.80 -0.43
CA GLU A 180 -14.18 11.98 -1.31
C GLU A 180 -15.00 13.24 -1.00
N THR A 181 -15.00 13.68 0.27
CA THR A 181 -15.79 14.86 0.69
C THR A 181 -15.19 16.19 0.21
N THR A 182 -13.89 16.23 0.07
CA THR A 182 -13.13 17.39 -0.43
C THR A 182 -12.60 17.21 -1.83
N SER A 183 -12.61 15.98 -2.35
CA SER A 183 -12.00 15.56 -3.61
C SER A 183 -10.52 15.92 -3.71
N LYS A 184 -9.82 15.91 -2.56
CA LYS A 184 -8.40 16.24 -2.48
C LYS A 184 -7.54 15.02 -2.28
N LEU A 185 -6.47 14.94 -3.08
CA LEU A 185 -5.34 14.08 -2.85
C LEU A 185 -4.23 14.87 -2.15
N LEU A 186 -3.70 14.31 -1.06
CA LEU A 186 -2.53 14.83 -0.37
C LEU A 186 -1.39 13.82 -0.42
N VAL A 187 -0.17 14.33 -0.52
CA VAL A 187 1.06 13.56 -0.54
C VAL A 187 1.84 13.81 0.74
N TYR A 188 2.39 12.74 1.31
CA TYR A 188 3.21 12.82 2.54
C TYR A 188 4.54 12.14 2.33
N PHE A 189 5.57 12.74 2.87
CA PHE A 189 6.92 12.21 2.98
C PHE A 189 7.38 12.29 4.44
N ASP A 190 7.77 11.16 5.03
CA ASP A 190 8.20 11.05 6.42
C ASP A 190 7.20 11.68 7.42
N GLY A 191 5.92 11.38 7.23
CA GLY A 191 4.83 11.88 8.07
C GLY A 191 4.42 13.33 7.80
N GLN A 192 5.17 14.08 6.97
CA GLN A 192 4.90 15.49 6.69
C GLN A 192 4.26 15.67 5.31
N SER A 193 3.26 16.54 5.24
CA SER A 193 2.62 16.91 3.98
C SER A 193 3.60 17.55 3.01
N VAL A 194 3.53 17.14 1.75
CA VAL A 194 4.27 17.73 0.62
C VAL A 194 3.27 18.48 -0.26
N PRO A 195 3.48 19.77 -0.55
CA PRO A 195 2.59 20.49 -1.46
C PRO A 195 2.48 19.79 -2.82
N THR A 196 1.27 19.59 -3.29
CA THR A 196 1.01 19.09 -4.64
C THR A 196 1.37 20.13 -5.69
N PRO A 197 1.89 19.73 -6.85
CA PRO A 197 2.29 20.68 -7.89
C PRO A 197 1.06 21.32 -8.54
N LEU A 198 1.30 22.48 -9.17
CA LEU A 198 0.31 23.12 -10.03
C LEU A 198 0.46 22.58 -11.47
N ASN A 199 -0.67 22.39 -12.14
CA ASN A 199 -0.69 22.04 -13.55
C ASN A 199 -0.38 23.27 -14.44
N GLY A 200 -0.32 23.08 -15.76
CA GLY A 200 -0.02 24.15 -16.72
C GLY A 200 -1.01 25.31 -16.73
N SER A 201 -2.21 25.16 -16.14
CA SER A 201 -3.20 26.23 -15.96
C SER A 201 -3.12 26.91 -14.58
N GLY A 202 -2.21 26.49 -13.71
CA GLY A 202 -2.05 27.00 -12.35
C GLY A 202 -3.01 26.37 -11.33
N ALA A 203 -3.74 25.32 -11.68
CA ALA A 203 -4.59 24.59 -10.75
C ALA A 203 -3.78 23.53 -9.98
N ASP A 204 -4.13 23.31 -8.73
CA ASP A 204 -3.54 22.27 -7.87
C ASP A 204 -3.87 20.89 -8.44
N MET A 205 -2.86 20.07 -8.71
CA MET A 205 -3.04 18.71 -9.22
C MET A 205 -3.62 17.76 -8.18
N GLY A 206 -3.60 18.13 -6.91
CA GLY A 206 -4.29 17.41 -5.83
C GLY A 206 -5.81 17.64 -5.79
N ASP A 207 -6.33 18.66 -6.46
CA ASP A 207 -7.77 18.92 -6.57
C ASP A 207 -8.39 18.07 -7.69
N PHE A 208 -8.89 16.89 -7.35
CA PHE A 208 -9.46 15.97 -8.34
C PHE A 208 -10.85 16.45 -8.80
N LYS A 209 -11.06 16.44 -10.09
CA LYS A 209 -12.31 16.89 -10.73
C LYS A 209 -12.80 15.87 -11.74
N ASN A 210 -14.12 15.78 -11.88
CA ASN A 210 -14.74 15.02 -12.94
C ASN A 210 -14.62 15.74 -14.31
N SER A 211 -15.09 15.11 -15.37
CA SER A 211 -15.04 15.67 -16.73
C SER A 211 -15.85 16.96 -16.91
N ALA A 212 -16.80 17.26 -16.02
CA ALA A 212 -17.57 18.51 -16.02
C ALA A 212 -16.84 19.65 -15.27
N GLY A 213 -15.73 19.35 -14.58
CA GLY A 213 -14.96 20.31 -13.77
C GLY A 213 -15.43 20.43 -12.33
N ASP A 214 -16.42 19.64 -11.92
CA ASP A 214 -16.90 19.56 -10.54
C ASP A 214 -15.96 18.68 -9.68
N PRO A 215 -15.99 18.79 -8.34
CA PRO A 215 -15.29 17.86 -7.46
C PRO A 215 -15.56 16.40 -7.83
N LEU A 216 -14.53 15.54 -7.84
CA LEU A 216 -14.65 14.14 -8.25
C LEU A 216 -15.63 13.34 -7.37
N GLY A 217 -15.60 13.58 -6.05
CA GLY A 217 -16.39 12.82 -5.09
C GLY A 217 -15.82 11.41 -4.84
N PRO A 218 -16.69 10.40 -4.69
CA PRO A 218 -16.26 9.03 -4.37
C PRO A 218 -15.38 8.40 -5.45
N LEU A 219 -14.31 7.71 -5.04
CA LEU A 219 -13.53 6.85 -5.93
C LEU A 219 -14.37 5.68 -6.45
N ASN A 220 -13.99 5.16 -7.60
CA ASN A 220 -14.51 3.92 -8.15
C ASN A 220 -13.36 2.99 -8.58
N LEU A 221 -12.90 2.16 -7.66
CA LEU A 221 -11.80 1.21 -7.85
C LEU A 221 -12.31 -0.23 -8.12
N THR A 222 -13.60 -0.40 -8.40
CA THR A 222 -14.26 -1.72 -8.52
C THR A 222 -13.71 -2.60 -9.64
N LYS A 223 -12.99 -2.02 -10.60
CA LYS A 223 -12.30 -2.74 -11.69
C LYS A 223 -10.96 -3.35 -11.26
N ALA A 224 -10.43 -2.95 -10.10
CA ALA A 224 -9.17 -3.47 -9.59
C ALA A 224 -9.27 -4.97 -9.29
N THR A 225 -8.30 -5.73 -9.77
CA THR A 225 -8.25 -7.20 -9.62
C THR A 225 -7.05 -7.67 -8.82
N ASN A 226 -5.89 -7.04 -8.99
CA ASN A 226 -4.66 -7.43 -8.31
C ASN A 226 -3.95 -6.20 -7.73
N LEU A 227 -3.25 -6.41 -6.62
CA LEU A 227 -2.23 -5.47 -6.17
C LEU A 227 -0.86 -6.02 -6.58
N VAL A 228 -0.13 -5.26 -7.38
CA VAL A 228 1.25 -5.55 -7.75
C VAL A 228 2.17 -4.68 -6.90
N VAL A 229 3.08 -5.30 -6.18
CA VAL A 229 4.09 -4.63 -5.35
C VAL A 229 5.46 -4.81 -5.97
N SER A 230 6.28 -3.76 -5.95
CA SER A 230 7.63 -3.70 -6.55
C SER A 230 7.64 -3.72 -8.09
N GLY A 231 6.55 -3.32 -8.74
CA GLY A 231 6.52 -3.27 -10.18
C GLY A 231 5.15 -3.02 -10.79
N TRP A 232 5.04 -3.38 -12.05
CA TRP A 232 3.88 -3.23 -12.89
C TRP A 232 3.39 -4.60 -13.40
N ASN A 233 2.23 -4.67 -14.05
CA ASN A 233 1.61 -5.90 -14.54
C ASN A 233 2.58 -6.85 -15.24
N LYS A 234 3.40 -6.36 -16.19
CA LYS A 234 4.36 -7.19 -16.92
C LYS A 234 5.39 -7.87 -16.02
N HIS A 235 5.84 -7.18 -14.97
CA HIS A 235 6.85 -7.71 -14.05
C HIS A 235 6.29 -8.82 -13.14
N ALA A 236 4.96 -8.85 -12.99
CA ALA A 236 4.23 -9.87 -12.23
C ALA A 236 3.62 -10.97 -13.11
N GLY A 237 3.89 -10.96 -14.42
CA GLY A 237 3.33 -11.92 -15.37
C GLY A 237 1.83 -11.76 -15.63
N LEU A 238 1.24 -10.60 -15.31
CA LEU A 238 -0.13 -10.29 -15.61
C LEU A 238 -0.26 -9.75 -17.04
N ALA A 239 -1.39 -10.07 -17.68
CA ALA A 239 -1.70 -9.58 -19.02
C ALA A 239 -1.94 -8.07 -19.04
N GLY A 240 -1.90 -7.47 -20.23
CA GLY A 240 -2.22 -6.05 -20.43
C GLY A 240 -1.14 -5.32 -21.21
N THR A 241 -1.42 -4.06 -21.54
CA THR A 241 -0.50 -3.18 -22.27
C THR A 241 0.71 -2.86 -21.41
N THR A 242 1.88 -2.82 -22.02
CA THR A 242 3.16 -2.54 -21.34
C THR A 242 4.07 -1.68 -22.19
N ASP A 243 4.95 -0.92 -21.53
CA ASP A 243 6.01 -0.14 -22.15
C ASP A 243 7.38 -0.68 -21.79
N SER A 244 8.28 -0.78 -22.76
CA SER A 244 9.62 -1.36 -22.57
C SER A 244 10.55 -0.50 -21.72
N TRP A 245 10.30 0.82 -21.67
CA TRP A 245 11.12 1.79 -20.91
C TRP A 245 10.84 1.79 -19.39
N VAL A 246 9.75 1.14 -18.97
CA VAL A 246 9.37 1.03 -17.55
C VAL A 246 10.02 -0.19 -16.92
N SER A 247 10.67 0.01 -15.80
CA SER A 247 11.31 -1.02 -14.97
C SER A 247 10.49 -1.35 -13.72
N SER A 248 10.74 -2.52 -13.16
CA SER A 248 10.34 -2.84 -11.78
C SER A 248 11.16 -2.03 -10.78
N PHE A 249 10.60 -1.85 -9.59
CA PHE A 249 11.28 -1.21 -8.47
C PHE A 249 12.49 -2.05 -8.01
N SER A 250 13.62 -1.42 -7.76
CA SER A 250 14.87 -2.07 -7.39
C SER A 250 15.33 -1.84 -5.97
N GLY A 251 14.69 -0.91 -5.26
CA GLY A 251 14.97 -0.63 -3.85
C GLY A 251 14.36 -1.65 -2.89
N LYS A 252 14.28 -1.30 -1.62
CA LYS A 252 13.60 -2.10 -0.60
C LYS A 252 12.24 -1.49 -0.28
N MET A 253 11.25 -2.34 -0.01
CA MET A 253 9.92 -1.92 0.40
C MET A 253 9.47 -2.68 1.63
N ASP A 254 8.81 -1.96 2.54
CA ASP A 254 8.33 -2.48 3.80
C ASP A 254 6.95 -1.93 4.15
N GLN A 255 6.16 -2.68 4.91
CA GLN A 255 4.91 -2.27 5.54
C GLN A 255 3.91 -1.61 4.58
N PHE A 256 3.57 -2.27 3.48
CA PHE A 256 2.61 -1.77 2.50
C PHE A 256 1.17 -1.84 3.04
N ARG A 257 0.49 -0.70 3.08
CA ARG A 257 -0.86 -0.56 3.66
C ARG A 257 -1.83 0.12 2.70
N LEU A 258 -3.07 -0.38 2.67
CA LEU A 258 -4.20 0.23 1.99
C LEU A 258 -5.35 0.43 2.98
N TYR A 259 -5.86 1.67 3.08
CA TYR A 259 -7.01 2.01 3.92
C TYR A 259 -8.14 2.54 3.04
N ASN A 260 -9.38 2.17 3.34
CA ASN A 260 -10.58 2.75 2.70
C ASN A 260 -11.03 4.07 3.37
N LYS A 261 -10.09 4.83 3.86
CA LYS A 261 -10.26 6.11 4.56
C LYS A 261 -9.12 7.04 4.18
N ALA A 262 -9.40 8.32 4.02
CA ALA A 262 -8.36 9.35 4.05
C ALA A 262 -7.88 9.50 5.50
N LEU A 263 -6.69 9.01 5.80
CA LEU A 263 -6.07 9.23 7.11
C LEU A 263 -5.72 10.70 7.29
N SER A 264 -5.92 11.22 8.49
CA SER A 264 -5.53 12.57 8.86
C SER A 264 -3.99 12.72 8.93
N ALA A 265 -3.50 13.94 8.92
CA ALA A 265 -2.07 14.23 9.07
C ALA A 265 -1.50 13.63 10.38
N ASP A 266 -2.24 13.66 11.47
CA ASP A 266 -1.82 13.06 12.74
C ASP A 266 -1.75 11.52 12.67
N GLU A 267 -2.71 10.89 11.99
CA GLU A 267 -2.69 9.44 11.74
C GLU A 267 -1.50 9.03 10.83
N ILE A 268 -1.18 9.82 9.80
CA ILE A 268 0.00 9.59 8.94
C ILE A 268 1.30 9.79 9.74
N GLN A 269 1.37 10.83 10.57
CA GLN A 269 2.52 11.05 11.44
C GLN A 269 2.68 9.91 12.45
N ALA A 270 1.59 9.36 12.97
CA ALA A 270 1.62 8.21 13.86
C ALA A 270 2.14 6.95 13.15
N LEU A 271 1.73 6.69 11.90
CA LEU A 271 2.29 5.59 11.08
C LEU A 271 3.80 5.74 10.87
N TYR A 272 4.26 6.94 10.54
CA TYR A 272 5.68 7.23 10.39
C TYR A 272 6.47 7.00 11.69
N ASN A 273 5.93 7.44 12.84
CA ASN A 273 6.60 7.34 14.13
C ASN A 273 6.64 5.91 14.66
N SER A 274 5.60 5.12 14.41
CA SER A 274 5.47 3.76 14.96
C SER A 274 6.48 2.80 14.34
N LYS A 275 6.78 2.96 13.04
CA LYS A 275 7.61 2.02 12.26
C LYS A 275 7.15 0.56 12.39
N LEU A 276 5.85 0.35 12.62
CA LEU A 276 5.21 -0.96 12.85
C LEU A 276 4.31 -1.32 11.68
#